data_f6dc48064daadc4f8cf0e3355ba1ff96
#
_entry.id   f6dc48064daadc4f8cf0e3355ba1ff96
#
_cell.length_a   1.000
_cell.length_b   1.000
_cell.length_c   1.000
_cell.angle_alpha   90.00
_cell.angle_beta   90.00
_cell.angle_gamma   90.00
#
_symmetry.space_group_name_H-M   'P 1'
#
loop_
_entity.id
_entity.type
_entity.pdbx_description
1 polymer ?
#
loop_
_entity_poly.entity_id
_entity_poly.type
_entity_poly.pdbx_seq_one_letter_code
_entity_poly.pdbx_strand_id
1 'polypeptide(L)'
;LVYTTGNGVNGFTLNPGIGTFYLSHPNMCIPEDGSIYSVNERNYVKFPQGVKNYIKYCQADEDNRPYTSRYIGSLCSDFHRNMLKGGIYIYPSGTNNPHGKLRLLYECNPMAFIAEQAGGKASDGFKRIMDIEPTELHQRIPFFCGSKNMVEKAEEFLRAEELK
;
A
#
# COMPACT_ATOMS: atom_id res chain seq x y z
N LEU A 1 16.13 8.58 -1.27
CA LEU A 1 15.29 9.42 -0.41
C LEU A 1 14.05 9.85 -1.19
N VAL A 2 12.87 9.71 -0.58
CA VAL A 2 11.61 10.27 -1.10
C VAL A 2 11.16 11.36 -0.12
N TYR A 3 10.73 12.49 -0.64
CA TYR A 3 10.43 13.68 0.17
C TYR A 3 9.19 14.40 -0.35
N THR A 4 8.38 14.88 0.57
CA THR A 4 7.23 15.75 0.30
C THR A 4 7.10 16.83 1.37
N THR A 5 6.61 18.00 0.97
CA THR A 5 6.21 19.11 1.84
C THR A 5 4.68 19.29 1.87
N GLY A 6 3.92 18.35 1.30
CA GLY A 6 2.48 18.45 1.12
C GLY A 6 2.05 19.03 -0.25
N ASN A 7 3.00 19.22 -1.16
CA ASN A 7 2.79 19.71 -2.53
C ASN A 7 3.50 18.81 -3.54
N GLY A 8 3.01 17.58 -3.68
CA GLY A 8 3.64 16.56 -4.53
C GLY A 8 4.84 15.88 -3.87
N VAL A 9 5.46 14.97 -4.58
CA VAL A 9 6.52 14.08 -4.08
C VAL A 9 7.75 14.15 -4.99
N ASN A 10 8.94 14.21 -4.41
CA ASN A 10 10.20 14.18 -5.16
C ASN A 10 11.12 13.08 -4.63
N GLY A 11 11.85 12.46 -5.55
CA GLY A 11 12.82 11.42 -5.25
C GLY A 11 14.26 11.89 -5.49
N PHE A 12 15.14 11.53 -4.58
CA PHE A 12 16.55 11.93 -4.60
C PHE A 12 17.46 10.71 -4.50
N THR A 13 18.56 10.74 -5.24
CA THR A 13 19.60 9.70 -5.19
C THR A 13 20.86 10.26 -4.56
N LEU A 14 21.40 9.54 -3.58
CA LEU A 14 22.66 9.88 -2.95
C LEU A 14 23.82 9.58 -3.91
N ASN A 15 24.71 10.58 -4.13
CA ASN A 15 26.01 10.33 -4.67
C ASN A 15 27.00 10.15 -3.50
N PRO A 16 27.45 8.93 -3.23
CA PRO A 16 28.32 8.67 -2.08
C PRO A 16 29.71 9.27 -2.23
N GLY A 17 30.17 9.52 -3.46
CA GLY A 17 31.51 10.08 -3.72
C GLY A 17 31.68 11.52 -3.23
N ILE A 18 30.59 12.29 -3.17
CA ILE A 18 30.60 13.68 -2.70
C ILE A 18 29.59 13.94 -1.57
N GLY A 19 28.90 12.91 -1.09
CA GLY A 19 27.94 13.01 0.03
C GLY A 19 26.71 13.87 -0.25
N THR A 20 26.33 14.07 -1.52
CA THR A 20 25.22 14.96 -1.92
C THR A 20 24.06 14.19 -2.53
N PHE A 21 22.83 14.60 -2.23
CA PHE A 21 21.62 14.09 -2.86
C PHE A 21 21.29 14.90 -4.11
N TYR A 22 21.02 14.21 -5.22
CA TYR A 22 20.53 14.80 -6.46
C TYR A 22 19.06 14.51 -6.65
N LEU A 23 18.29 15.48 -7.12
CA LEU A 23 16.90 15.29 -7.56
C LEU A 23 16.89 14.38 -8.80
N SER A 24 16.57 13.11 -8.59
CA SER A 24 16.58 12.08 -9.65
C SER A 24 15.18 11.76 -10.19
N HIS A 25 14.14 12.02 -9.38
CA HIS A 25 12.75 11.74 -9.72
C HIS A 25 11.88 12.94 -9.29
N PRO A 26 11.79 14.00 -10.12
CA PRO A 26 10.90 15.12 -9.83
C PRO A 26 9.45 14.72 -10.06
N ASN A 27 8.54 15.28 -9.24
CA ASN A 27 7.09 15.12 -9.38
C ASN A 27 6.66 13.65 -9.52
N MET A 28 7.10 12.81 -8.58
CA MET A 28 6.72 11.39 -8.58
C MET A 28 5.21 11.22 -8.45
N CYS A 29 4.62 10.46 -9.36
CA CYS A 29 3.22 10.09 -9.33
C CYS A 29 3.07 8.58 -9.32
N ILE A 30 2.16 8.08 -8.48
CA ILE A 30 1.72 6.68 -8.52
C ILE A 30 0.74 6.53 -9.67
N PRO A 31 0.96 5.59 -10.62
CA PRO A 31 -0.04 5.30 -11.65
C PRO A 31 -1.38 4.91 -11.01
N GLU A 32 -2.49 5.41 -11.57
CA GLU A 32 -3.85 5.10 -11.04
C GLU A 32 -4.14 3.60 -11.06
N ASP A 33 -3.64 2.92 -12.10
CA ASP A 33 -3.69 1.47 -12.24
C ASP A 33 -2.29 0.86 -12.11
N GLY A 34 -2.25 -0.40 -11.72
CA GLY A 34 -1.01 -1.16 -11.61
C GLY A 34 -1.23 -2.63 -11.91
N SER A 35 -0.12 -3.35 -12.02
CA SER A 35 -0.13 -4.79 -12.27
C SER A 35 0.70 -5.59 -11.27
N ILE A 36 0.98 -5.00 -10.11
CA ILE A 36 1.77 -5.62 -9.04
C ILE A 36 0.95 -5.64 -7.76
N TYR A 37 0.87 -6.80 -7.11
CA TYR A 37 0.37 -6.88 -5.74
C TYR A 37 1.43 -7.45 -4.80
N SER A 38 1.52 -6.85 -3.61
CA SER A 38 2.56 -7.13 -2.61
C SER A 38 1.90 -7.54 -1.31
N VAL A 39 1.84 -8.85 -1.05
CA VAL A 39 1.25 -9.44 0.15
C VAL A 39 2.00 -10.69 0.56
N ASN A 40 2.12 -10.96 1.86
CA ASN A 40 2.71 -12.21 2.34
C ASN A 40 1.71 -13.37 2.23
N GLU A 41 1.68 -14.02 1.07
CA GLU A 41 0.76 -15.14 0.78
C GLU A 41 0.97 -16.38 1.68
N ARG A 42 2.09 -16.50 2.41
CA ARG A 42 2.25 -17.52 3.45
C ARG A 42 1.14 -17.44 4.50
N ASN A 43 0.60 -16.25 4.71
CA ASN A 43 -0.48 -16.01 5.67
C ASN A 43 -1.89 -16.13 5.06
N TYR A 44 -2.02 -16.53 3.79
CA TYR A 44 -3.27 -16.57 3.04
C TYR A 44 -4.42 -17.24 3.81
N VAL A 45 -4.15 -18.38 4.45
CA VAL A 45 -5.16 -19.12 5.21
C VAL A 45 -5.79 -18.32 6.36
N LYS A 46 -5.04 -17.33 6.88
CA LYS A 46 -5.41 -16.48 8.02
C LYS A 46 -6.12 -15.19 7.62
N PHE A 47 -6.14 -14.86 6.33
CA PHE A 47 -6.73 -13.61 5.83
C PHE A 47 -8.26 -13.65 5.84
N PRO A 48 -8.92 -12.50 6.00
CA PRO A 48 -10.34 -12.36 5.77
C PRO A 48 -10.73 -12.83 4.36
N GLN A 49 -11.95 -13.28 4.20
CA GLN A 49 -12.42 -13.83 2.91
C GLN A 49 -12.38 -12.78 1.79
N GLY A 50 -12.69 -11.51 2.08
CA GLY A 50 -12.60 -10.41 1.12
C GLY A 50 -11.18 -10.24 0.55
N VAL A 51 -10.15 -10.33 1.42
CA VAL A 51 -8.73 -10.29 0.98
C VAL A 51 -8.39 -11.50 0.12
N LYS A 52 -8.83 -12.69 0.50
CA LYS A 52 -8.64 -13.91 -0.31
C LYS A 52 -9.26 -13.79 -1.70
N ASN A 53 -10.46 -13.23 -1.76
CA ASN A 53 -11.19 -13.00 -3.01
C ASN A 53 -10.46 -11.97 -3.88
N TYR A 54 -9.94 -10.90 -3.30
CA TYR A 54 -9.14 -9.93 -4.02
C TYR A 54 -7.82 -10.52 -4.56
N ILE A 55 -7.13 -11.35 -3.78
CA ILE A 55 -5.92 -12.05 -4.27
C ILE A 55 -6.27 -12.98 -5.45
N LYS A 56 -7.37 -13.73 -5.37
CA LYS A 56 -7.84 -14.54 -6.50
C LYS A 56 -8.18 -13.69 -7.73
N TYR A 57 -8.81 -12.53 -7.52
CA TYR A 57 -9.03 -11.56 -8.60
C TYR A 57 -7.72 -11.13 -9.25
N CYS A 58 -6.67 -10.81 -8.46
CA CYS A 58 -5.35 -10.48 -9.01
C CYS A 58 -4.70 -11.62 -9.82
N GLN A 59 -5.03 -12.86 -9.49
CA GLN A 59 -4.47 -14.08 -10.12
C GLN A 59 -5.30 -14.61 -11.30
N ALA A 60 -6.50 -14.11 -11.52
CA ALA A 60 -7.36 -14.55 -12.63
C ALA A 60 -6.76 -14.15 -13.97
N ASP A 61 -6.98 -14.98 -15.00
CA ASP A 61 -6.54 -14.73 -16.38
C ASP A 61 -7.64 -13.98 -17.16
N GLU A 62 -7.87 -12.72 -16.78
CA GLU A 62 -8.92 -11.85 -17.34
C GLU A 62 -8.47 -10.38 -17.29
N ASP A 63 -8.90 -9.53 -18.20
CA ASP A 63 -8.77 -8.07 -18.17
C ASP A 63 -7.35 -7.56 -17.78
N ASN A 64 -6.34 -7.92 -18.55
CA ASN A 64 -4.92 -7.59 -18.29
C ASN A 64 -4.34 -8.18 -16.99
N ARG A 65 -4.97 -9.19 -16.43
CA ARG A 65 -4.45 -10.03 -15.35
C ARG A 65 -3.94 -11.36 -15.92
N PRO A 66 -3.15 -12.18 -15.24
CA PRO A 66 -2.82 -12.06 -13.81
C PRO A 66 -1.82 -10.95 -13.51
N TYR A 67 -1.99 -10.31 -12.34
CA TYR A 67 -1.01 -9.36 -11.83
C TYR A 67 0.21 -10.09 -11.27
N THR A 68 1.35 -9.40 -11.26
CA THR A 68 2.60 -9.96 -10.75
C THR A 68 2.64 -9.91 -9.21
N SER A 69 2.81 -11.06 -8.57
CA SER A 69 3.10 -11.12 -7.12
C SER A 69 4.54 -10.70 -6.84
N ARG A 70 4.73 -9.67 -6.03
CA ARG A 70 6.04 -9.18 -5.59
C ARG A 70 5.97 -8.79 -4.12
N TYR A 71 6.62 -9.55 -3.26
CA TYR A 71 6.69 -9.28 -1.84
C TYR A 71 8.12 -9.48 -1.32
N ILE A 72 8.78 -8.38 -0.94
CA ILE A 72 10.13 -8.37 -0.37
C ILE A 72 10.07 -8.61 1.14
N GLY A 73 8.99 -8.16 1.77
CA GLY A 73 8.83 -8.19 3.22
C GLY A 73 9.37 -6.96 3.94
N SER A 74 9.74 -5.93 3.17
CA SER A 74 10.09 -4.59 3.66
C SER A 74 9.05 -3.60 3.16
N LEU A 75 8.28 -2.97 4.06
CA LEU A 75 7.25 -1.99 3.73
C LEU A 75 7.80 -0.90 2.79
N CYS A 76 8.93 -0.30 3.13
CA CYS A 76 9.51 0.78 2.33
C CYS A 76 9.93 0.31 0.92
N SER A 77 10.49 -0.89 0.79
CA SER A 77 10.95 -1.40 -0.50
C SER A 77 9.78 -1.80 -1.42
N ASP A 78 8.78 -2.48 -0.86
CA ASP A 78 7.59 -2.86 -1.61
C ASP A 78 6.78 -1.63 -2.02
N PHE A 79 6.59 -0.68 -1.10
CA PHE A 79 5.90 0.58 -1.36
C PHE A 79 6.63 1.41 -2.43
N HIS A 80 7.95 1.61 -2.31
CA HIS A 80 8.72 2.39 -3.28
C HIS A 80 8.66 1.81 -4.69
N ARG A 81 8.77 0.49 -4.83
CA ARG A 81 8.60 -0.17 -6.13
C ARG A 81 7.20 0.08 -6.69
N ASN A 82 6.15 -0.10 -5.88
CA ASN A 82 4.77 0.10 -6.31
C ASN A 82 4.49 1.58 -6.65
N MET A 83 5.13 2.52 -5.94
CA MET A 83 5.07 3.95 -6.26
C MET A 83 5.59 4.24 -7.68
N LEU A 84 6.67 3.57 -8.09
CA LEU A 84 7.30 3.81 -9.40
C LEU A 84 6.62 3.05 -10.54
N LYS A 85 6.05 1.88 -10.28
CA LYS A 85 5.57 0.94 -11.32
C LYS A 85 4.05 0.81 -11.38
N GLY A 86 3.35 1.32 -10.39
CA GLY A 86 1.96 0.98 -10.14
C GLY A 86 1.82 -0.38 -9.44
N GLY A 87 0.93 -0.44 -8.47
CA GLY A 87 0.68 -1.64 -7.70
C GLY A 87 0.10 -1.35 -6.32
N ILE A 88 -0.23 -2.41 -5.59
CA ILE A 88 -0.79 -2.32 -4.24
C ILE A 88 0.07 -3.10 -3.24
N TYR A 89 0.34 -2.48 -2.09
CA TYR A 89 0.88 -3.14 -0.90
C TYR A 89 -0.27 -3.47 0.04
N ILE A 90 -0.30 -4.72 0.52
CA ILE A 90 -1.39 -5.25 1.34
C ILE A 90 -0.82 -5.86 2.61
N TYR A 91 -1.20 -5.31 3.75
CA TYR A 91 -0.94 -5.90 5.06
C TYR A 91 -2.27 -5.98 5.85
N PRO A 92 -3.08 -7.02 5.62
CA PRO A 92 -4.43 -7.09 6.17
C PRO A 92 -4.44 -7.53 7.63
N SER A 93 -5.59 -7.43 8.27
CA SER A 93 -5.89 -8.20 9.47
C SER A 93 -5.84 -9.71 9.19
N GLY A 94 -5.80 -10.47 10.25
CA GLY A 94 -5.85 -11.93 10.17
C GLY A 94 -6.09 -12.53 11.54
N THR A 95 -6.34 -13.85 11.60
CA THR A 95 -6.67 -14.54 12.86
C THR A 95 -5.63 -14.33 13.97
N ASN A 96 -4.34 -14.18 13.61
CA ASN A 96 -3.27 -13.93 14.58
C ASN A 96 -3.05 -12.44 14.89
N ASN A 97 -3.59 -11.53 14.07
CA ASN A 97 -3.45 -10.09 14.20
C ASN A 97 -4.78 -9.43 13.77
N PRO A 98 -5.81 -9.50 14.58
CA PRO A 98 -7.16 -9.02 14.21
C PRO A 98 -7.19 -7.50 13.95
N HIS A 99 -6.30 -6.74 14.59
CA HIS A 99 -6.16 -5.30 14.39
C HIS A 99 -5.03 -4.92 13.39
N GLY A 100 -4.58 -5.88 12.56
CA GLY A 100 -3.41 -5.65 11.71
C GLY A 100 -2.08 -5.74 12.49
N LYS A 101 -0.97 -5.41 11.82
CA LYS A 101 0.37 -5.48 12.43
C LYS A 101 1.13 -4.16 12.38
N LEU A 102 0.93 -3.38 11.32
CA LEU A 102 1.59 -2.09 11.15
C LEU A 102 1.01 -1.04 12.11
N ARG A 103 1.82 -0.08 12.50
CA ARG A 103 1.43 0.97 13.44
C ARG A 103 0.87 2.16 12.69
N LEU A 104 -0.27 2.67 13.18
CA LEU A 104 -0.97 3.79 12.53
C LEU A 104 -0.08 5.02 12.44
N LEU A 105 0.46 5.50 13.57
CA LEU A 105 1.10 6.83 13.67
C LEU A 105 2.42 6.95 12.93
N TYR A 106 3.28 5.93 12.99
CA TYR A 106 4.65 6.07 12.52
C TYR A 106 5.08 5.09 11.43
N GLU A 107 4.12 4.26 10.93
CA GLU A 107 4.29 3.44 9.73
C GLU A 107 3.21 3.79 8.68
N CYS A 108 1.93 3.64 9.01
CA CYS A 108 0.85 3.81 8.03
C CYS A 108 0.61 5.28 7.65
N ASN A 109 0.53 6.21 8.62
CA ASN A 109 0.30 7.62 8.33
C ASN A 109 1.39 8.25 7.46
N PRO A 110 2.71 8.09 7.73
CA PRO A 110 3.74 8.63 6.84
C PRO A 110 3.65 8.07 5.42
N MET A 111 3.42 6.75 5.28
CA MET A 111 3.29 6.13 3.96
C MET A 111 2.01 6.56 3.24
N ALA A 112 0.89 6.67 3.96
CA ALA A 112 -0.37 7.17 3.42
C ALA A 112 -0.23 8.61 2.93
N PHE A 113 0.40 9.48 3.71
CA PHE A 113 0.64 10.86 3.33
C PHE A 113 1.46 10.96 2.03
N ILE A 114 2.57 10.22 1.93
CA ILE A 114 3.40 10.19 0.73
C ILE A 114 2.59 9.63 -0.47
N ALA A 115 1.85 8.53 -0.27
CA ALA A 115 1.05 7.92 -1.33
C ALA A 115 0.02 8.89 -1.90
N GLU A 116 -0.72 9.58 -1.05
CA GLU A 116 -1.75 10.53 -1.47
C GLU A 116 -1.15 11.76 -2.15
N GLN A 117 -0.02 12.28 -1.67
CA GLN A 117 0.70 13.36 -2.32
C GLN A 117 1.24 12.96 -3.72
N ALA A 118 1.42 11.67 -3.96
CA ALA A 118 1.77 11.11 -5.27
C ALA A 118 0.56 10.66 -6.10
N GLY A 119 -0.68 10.98 -5.69
CA GLY A 119 -1.90 10.62 -6.42
C GLY A 119 -2.40 9.18 -6.20
N GLY A 120 -1.79 8.44 -5.27
CA GLY A 120 -2.25 7.13 -4.85
C GLY A 120 -3.31 7.18 -3.75
N LYS A 121 -3.59 6.03 -3.14
CA LYS A 121 -4.57 5.87 -2.05
C LYS A 121 -4.02 4.98 -0.94
N ALA A 122 -4.44 5.26 0.29
CA ALA A 122 -4.14 4.43 1.46
C ALA A 122 -5.39 4.25 2.34
N SER A 123 -5.67 3.00 2.71
CA SER A 123 -6.88 2.58 3.42
C SER A 123 -6.58 1.46 4.43
N ASP A 124 -7.43 1.32 5.44
CA ASP A 124 -7.44 0.14 6.31
C ASP A 124 -8.28 -1.03 5.72
N GLY A 125 -8.84 -0.78 4.53
CA GLY A 125 -9.79 -1.64 3.83
C GLY A 125 -11.20 -1.07 3.79
N PHE A 126 -11.53 -0.09 4.64
CA PHE A 126 -12.85 0.54 4.77
C PHE A 126 -12.78 2.06 4.86
N LYS A 127 -11.78 2.59 5.57
CA LYS A 127 -11.56 4.02 5.82
C LYS A 127 -10.20 4.47 5.29
N ARG A 128 -10.14 5.71 4.85
CA ARG A 128 -8.88 6.36 4.51
C ARG A 128 -7.99 6.44 5.75
N ILE A 129 -6.73 6.07 5.63
CA ILE A 129 -5.78 6.04 6.76
C ILE A 129 -5.67 7.40 7.47
N MET A 130 -5.60 8.50 6.71
CA MET A 130 -5.42 9.84 7.27
C MET A 130 -6.65 10.36 8.03
N ASP A 131 -7.82 9.70 7.91
CA ASP A 131 -9.06 10.06 8.62
C ASP A 131 -9.25 9.23 9.92
N ILE A 132 -8.28 8.38 10.26
CA ILE A 132 -8.34 7.54 11.46
C ILE A 132 -7.65 8.25 12.61
N GLU A 133 -8.44 8.62 13.62
CA GLU A 133 -7.89 9.23 14.83
C GLU A 133 -7.14 8.18 15.67
N PRO A 134 -5.88 8.45 16.03
CA PRO A 134 -5.11 7.55 16.88
C PRO A 134 -5.61 7.59 18.32
N THR A 135 -5.84 6.41 18.88
CA THR A 135 -6.25 6.25 20.29
C THR A 135 -5.07 5.92 21.22
N GLU A 136 -3.98 5.41 20.67
CA GLU A 136 -2.76 5.08 21.40
C GLU A 136 -1.52 5.20 20.51
N LEU A 137 -0.35 5.38 21.10
CA LEU A 137 0.93 5.57 20.39
C LEU A 137 1.26 4.38 19.48
N HIS A 138 0.99 3.17 19.93
CA HIS A 138 1.35 1.93 19.21
C HIS A 138 0.14 1.25 18.54
N GLN A 139 -0.95 1.99 18.34
CA GLN A 139 -2.15 1.48 17.66
C GLN A 139 -1.79 0.79 16.36
N ARG A 140 -2.30 -0.42 16.18
CA ARG A 140 -2.10 -1.23 14.98
C ARG A 140 -3.31 -1.16 14.07
N ILE A 141 -3.06 -1.31 12.77
CA ILE A 141 -4.11 -1.22 11.77
C ILE A 141 -3.78 -2.09 10.54
N PRO A 142 -4.79 -2.62 9.83
CA PRO A 142 -4.61 -3.15 8.48
C PRO A 142 -4.18 -2.03 7.52
N PHE A 143 -3.47 -2.38 6.45
CA PHE A 143 -2.93 -1.39 5.54
C PHE A 143 -2.97 -1.83 4.09
N PHE A 144 -3.64 -1.04 3.25
CA PHE A 144 -3.75 -1.19 1.80
C PHE A 144 -3.29 0.12 1.17
N CYS A 145 -2.23 0.10 0.35
CA CYS A 145 -1.63 1.34 -0.13
C CYS A 145 -1.00 1.18 -1.51
N GLY A 146 -1.23 2.14 -2.39
CA GLY A 146 -0.66 2.14 -3.74
C GLY A 146 -1.54 2.80 -4.79
N SER A 147 -1.63 2.19 -5.97
CA SER A 147 -2.47 2.63 -7.08
C SER A 147 -3.93 2.73 -6.66
N LYS A 148 -4.54 3.89 -6.92
CA LYS A 148 -5.88 4.25 -6.45
C LYS A 148 -6.92 3.20 -6.82
N ASN A 149 -7.00 2.82 -8.10
CA ASN A 149 -8.00 1.87 -8.58
C ASN A 149 -7.82 0.47 -7.96
N MET A 150 -6.58 0.05 -7.70
CA MET A 150 -6.31 -1.23 -7.04
C MET A 150 -6.72 -1.24 -5.57
N VAL A 151 -6.51 -0.13 -4.84
CA VAL A 151 -6.95 0.01 -3.45
C VAL A 151 -8.47 0.04 -3.37
N GLU A 152 -9.14 0.81 -4.24
CA GLU A 152 -10.60 0.86 -4.31
C GLU A 152 -11.20 -0.50 -4.63
N LYS A 153 -10.59 -1.23 -5.55
CA LYS A 153 -11.01 -2.60 -5.86
C LYS A 153 -10.86 -3.55 -4.67
N ALA A 154 -9.78 -3.44 -3.91
CA ALA A 154 -9.62 -4.22 -2.69
C ALA A 154 -10.70 -3.90 -1.64
N GLU A 155 -11.03 -2.60 -1.45
CA GLU A 155 -12.13 -2.17 -0.58
C GLU A 155 -13.49 -2.75 -1.01
N GLU A 156 -13.78 -2.81 -2.32
CA GLU A 156 -15.02 -3.43 -2.83
C GLU A 156 -15.15 -4.88 -2.39
N PHE A 157 -14.07 -5.68 -2.51
CA PHE A 157 -14.07 -7.08 -2.08
C PHE A 157 -14.25 -7.25 -0.56
N LEU A 158 -13.69 -6.33 0.22
CA LEU A 158 -13.84 -6.35 1.68
C LEU A 158 -15.27 -6.00 2.09
N ARG A 159 -15.86 -4.94 1.53
CA ARG A 159 -17.24 -4.53 1.81
C ARG A 159 -18.27 -5.57 1.36
N ALA A 160 -18.04 -6.22 0.22
CA ALA A 160 -18.93 -7.28 -0.27
C ALA A 160 -18.98 -8.49 0.66
N GLU A 161 -18.00 -8.70 1.51
CA GLU A 161 -17.98 -9.77 2.51
C GLU A 161 -18.73 -9.40 3.81
N GLU A 162 -18.71 -8.13 4.22
CA GLU A 162 -19.44 -7.65 5.39
C GLU A 162 -20.97 -7.69 5.20
N LEU A 163 -21.42 -7.68 3.94
CA LEU A 163 -22.86 -7.71 3.59
C LEU A 163 -23.47 -9.11 3.54
N LYS A 164 -22.68 -10.16 3.80
CA LYS A 164 -23.13 -11.57 3.84
C LYS A 164 -23.35 -12.07 5.25
#